data_758e151d8dc30ebef9cf5083c1ce42bb
#
_entry.id   758e151d8dc30ebef9cf5083c1ce42bb
#
_cell.length_a   1.000
_cell.length_b   1.000
_cell.length_c   1.000
_cell.angle_alpha   90.00
_cell.angle_beta   90.00
_cell.angle_gamma   90.00
#
_symmetry.space_group_name_H-M   'P 1'
#
loop_
_entity.id
_entity.type
_entity.pdbx_description
1 polymer ?
#
loop_
_entity_poly.entity_id
_entity_poly.type
_entity_poly.pdbx_seq_one_letter_code
_entity_poly.pdbx_strand_id
1 'polypeptide(L)'
;VYGTLGDTGVFSELSPYAPNSPYSASKAGADFLVRSCFHTYGMNVVITNCSNNFGPKQHDEKLIPTIIRKALAGEPVPIYGQGTNVRDWLYVVDHCSAIERVFKSGRSGDTYVIGTRNEQKNIDLAYLICDVLDAQSPKSDGGSYRDYISFVTDRPGHDFRYALDPTKIETELDWHPQYLFEDALANTVEWYRKMYQFS
;
A
#
# COMPACT_ATOMS: atom_id res chain seq x y z
N VAL A 1 5.08 9.01 6.96
CA VAL A 1 5.20 10.24 7.78
C VAL A 1 5.38 9.93 9.27
N TYR A 2 4.82 8.83 9.76
CA TYR A 2 4.84 8.45 11.18
C TYR A 2 6.11 7.70 11.62
N GLY A 3 6.97 7.28 10.69
CA GLY A 3 8.17 6.47 10.99
C GLY A 3 7.93 4.99 10.84
N THR A 4 8.60 4.17 11.65
CA THR A 4 8.51 2.70 11.63
C THR A 4 7.98 2.17 12.96
N LEU A 5 7.21 1.07 12.90
CA LEU A 5 6.78 0.30 14.06
C LEU A 5 7.73 -0.88 14.31
N GLY A 6 7.77 -1.36 15.55
CA GLY A 6 8.27 -2.69 15.89
C GLY A 6 7.22 -3.77 15.60
N ASP A 7 7.30 -4.88 16.36
CA ASP A 7 6.41 -6.03 16.16
C ASP A 7 4.94 -5.74 16.53
N THR A 8 4.68 -4.71 17.31
CA THR A 8 3.35 -4.36 17.82
C THR A 8 3.03 -2.88 17.62
N GLY A 9 1.77 -2.50 17.87
CA GLY A 9 1.26 -1.15 17.77
C GLY A 9 0.73 -0.83 16.35
N VAL A 10 0.07 0.32 16.26
CA VAL A 10 -0.46 0.88 15.01
C VAL A 10 -0.32 2.39 15.04
N PHE A 11 -0.20 3.03 13.89
CA PHE A 11 -0.29 4.48 13.78
C PHE A 11 -1.75 4.93 13.65
N SER A 12 -2.06 6.02 14.30
CA SER A 12 -3.35 6.72 14.22
C SER A 12 -3.14 8.20 13.97
N GLU A 13 -4.22 8.97 13.93
CA GLU A 13 -4.18 10.43 13.82
C GLU A 13 -3.50 11.12 15.02
N LEU A 14 -3.39 10.39 16.14
CA LEU A 14 -2.72 10.89 17.37
C LEU A 14 -1.21 10.58 17.38
N SER A 15 -0.73 9.78 16.44
CA SER A 15 0.68 9.41 16.36
C SER A 15 1.53 10.61 15.95
N PRO A 16 2.66 10.88 16.63
CA PRO A 16 3.55 11.95 16.22
C PRO A 16 4.21 11.63 14.86
N TYR A 17 4.45 12.65 14.06
CA TYR A 17 5.23 12.51 12.85
C TYR A 17 6.70 12.31 13.19
N ALA A 18 7.29 11.24 12.65
CA ALA A 18 8.69 10.87 12.84
C ALA A 18 9.31 10.32 11.53
N PRO A 19 9.36 11.12 10.44
CA PRO A 19 9.79 10.65 9.13
C PRO A 19 11.26 10.23 9.13
N ASN A 20 11.58 9.04 8.61
CA ASN A 20 12.93 8.47 8.57
C ASN A 20 13.66 8.66 7.23
N SER A 21 13.02 9.31 6.24
CA SER A 21 13.63 9.55 4.93
C SER A 21 13.30 10.95 4.41
N PRO A 22 14.12 11.51 3.49
CA PRO A 22 13.81 12.79 2.85
C PRO A 22 12.43 12.81 2.17
N TYR A 23 12.03 11.70 1.54
CA TYR A 23 10.69 11.56 0.96
C TYR A 23 9.60 11.66 2.03
N SER A 24 9.69 10.88 3.12
CA SER A 24 8.73 10.92 4.21
C SER A 24 8.68 12.30 4.87
N ALA A 25 9.83 12.96 5.01
CA ALA A 25 9.90 14.32 5.54
C ALA A 25 9.21 15.34 4.63
N SER A 26 9.36 15.24 3.31
CA SER A 26 8.66 16.11 2.37
C SER A 26 7.13 15.93 2.43
N LYS A 27 6.65 14.70 2.62
CA LYS A 27 5.22 14.41 2.80
C LYS A 27 4.69 14.96 4.12
N ALA A 28 5.44 14.78 5.21
CA ALA A 28 5.09 15.39 6.50
C ALA A 28 5.05 16.93 6.41
N GLY A 29 6.01 17.54 5.70
CA GLY A 29 6.03 18.97 5.44
C GLY A 29 4.78 19.46 4.69
N ALA A 30 4.28 18.70 3.71
CA ALA A 30 3.05 19.00 3.01
C ALA A 30 1.83 19.00 3.97
N ASP A 31 1.73 17.98 4.85
CA ASP A 31 0.66 17.90 5.84
C ASP A 31 0.69 19.10 6.81
N PHE A 32 1.89 19.49 7.27
CA PHE A 32 2.05 20.68 8.12
C PHE A 32 1.64 21.98 7.42
N LEU A 33 1.95 22.13 6.12
CA LEU A 33 1.50 23.29 5.34
C LEU A 33 -0.02 23.34 5.24
N VAL A 34 -0.68 22.22 4.92
CA VAL A 34 -2.14 22.14 4.85
C VAL A 34 -2.76 22.49 6.22
N ARG A 35 -2.22 21.90 7.30
CA ARG A 35 -2.66 22.21 8.66
C ARG A 35 -2.51 23.72 8.98
N SER A 36 -1.38 24.33 8.61
CA SER A 36 -1.15 25.76 8.85
C SER A 36 -2.13 26.64 8.10
N CYS A 37 -2.53 26.28 6.88
CA CYS A 37 -3.54 26.99 6.11
C CYS A 37 -4.92 26.99 6.81
N PHE A 38 -5.30 25.86 7.42
CA PHE A 38 -6.51 25.83 8.24
C PHE A 38 -6.42 26.80 9.43
N HIS A 39 -5.34 26.72 10.23
CA HIS A 39 -5.21 27.52 11.45
C HIS A 39 -5.01 29.01 11.19
N THR A 40 -4.32 29.37 10.10
CA THR A 40 -4.00 30.77 9.79
C THR A 40 -5.11 31.49 9.01
N TYR A 41 -5.72 30.78 8.07
CA TYR A 41 -6.63 31.38 7.10
C TYR A 41 -8.05 30.82 7.17
N GLY A 42 -8.34 29.86 8.04
CA GLY A 42 -9.66 29.19 8.12
C GLY A 42 -10.03 28.42 6.86
N MET A 43 -9.04 27.97 6.09
CA MET A 43 -9.30 27.22 4.86
C MET A 43 -10.02 25.90 5.16
N ASN A 44 -11.02 25.57 4.35
CA ASN A 44 -11.69 24.26 4.45
C ASN A 44 -10.80 23.17 3.84
N VAL A 45 -10.03 22.51 4.68
CA VAL A 45 -9.07 21.46 4.29
C VAL A 45 -9.18 20.24 5.21
N VAL A 46 -8.86 19.07 4.68
CA VAL A 46 -8.75 17.82 5.41
C VAL A 46 -7.48 17.09 4.95
N ILE A 47 -6.80 16.41 5.86
CA ILE A 47 -5.62 15.61 5.55
C ILE A 47 -6.01 14.12 5.57
N THR A 48 -5.50 13.35 4.62
CA THR A 48 -5.62 11.88 4.64
C THR A 48 -4.23 11.24 4.59
N ASN A 49 -3.98 10.28 5.48
CA ASN A 49 -2.78 9.44 5.44
C ASN A 49 -3.20 7.99 5.23
N CYS A 50 -2.78 7.39 4.12
CA CYS A 50 -3.19 6.06 3.74
C CYS A 50 -2.06 5.03 3.87
N SER A 51 -2.44 3.75 3.99
CA SER A 51 -1.55 2.61 3.91
C SER A 51 -1.06 2.35 2.46
N ASN A 52 -0.34 1.25 2.24
CA ASN A 52 0.20 0.93 0.93
C ASN A 52 -0.92 0.61 -0.07
N ASN A 53 -1.05 1.43 -1.09
CA ASN A 53 -2.04 1.21 -2.13
C ASN A 53 -1.58 0.14 -3.14
N PHE A 54 -2.54 -0.61 -3.66
CA PHE A 54 -2.34 -1.50 -4.80
C PHE A 54 -3.58 -1.52 -5.70
N GLY A 55 -3.41 -1.96 -6.93
CA GLY A 55 -4.50 -2.10 -7.88
C GLY A 55 -4.05 -1.83 -9.32
N PRO A 56 -5.00 -1.90 -10.28
CA PRO A 56 -4.76 -1.55 -11.66
C PRO A 56 -4.15 -0.15 -11.84
N LYS A 57 -3.27 -0.01 -12.84
CA LYS A 57 -2.61 1.26 -13.22
C LYS A 57 -1.60 1.81 -12.19
N GLN A 58 -1.23 1.05 -11.18
CA GLN A 58 -0.11 1.44 -10.32
C GLN A 58 1.20 1.44 -11.14
N HIS A 59 2.09 2.40 -10.88
CA HIS A 59 3.36 2.52 -11.59
C HIS A 59 4.24 1.26 -11.43
N ASP A 60 4.85 0.83 -12.52
CA ASP A 60 5.58 -0.45 -12.67
C ASP A 60 6.79 -0.63 -11.74
N GLU A 61 7.30 0.45 -11.13
CA GLU A 61 8.37 0.39 -10.12
C GLU A 61 7.91 -0.12 -8.74
N LYS A 62 6.59 -0.14 -8.50
CA LYS A 62 6.04 -0.57 -7.22
C LYS A 62 6.08 -2.10 -7.09
N LEU A 63 6.02 -2.59 -5.84
CA LEU A 63 6.27 -4.00 -5.52
C LEU A 63 5.38 -4.96 -6.32
N ILE A 64 4.06 -4.80 -6.25
CA ILE A 64 3.11 -5.72 -6.90
C ILE A 64 3.27 -5.73 -8.43
N PRO A 65 3.25 -4.57 -9.15
CA PRO A 65 3.51 -4.57 -10.59
C PRO A 65 4.88 -5.15 -10.98
N THR A 66 5.92 -4.83 -10.20
CA THR A 66 7.28 -5.37 -10.45
C THR A 66 7.30 -6.89 -10.37
N ILE A 67 6.68 -7.48 -9.33
CA ILE A 67 6.60 -8.95 -9.19
C ILE A 67 5.89 -9.55 -10.39
N ILE A 68 4.70 -9.06 -10.74
CA ILE A 68 3.89 -9.59 -11.83
C ILE A 68 4.65 -9.51 -13.16
N ARG A 69 5.19 -8.34 -13.50
CA ARG A 69 5.91 -8.10 -14.75
C ARG A 69 7.13 -9.01 -14.89
N LYS A 70 7.96 -9.08 -13.84
CA LYS A 70 9.18 -9.88 -13.88
C LYS A 70 8.88 -11.38 -13.91
N ALA A 71 7.92 -11.84 -13.11
CA ALA A 71 7.50 -13.23 -13.13
C ALA A 71 7.00 -13.66 -14.52
N LEU A 72 6.12 -12.88 -15.14
CA LEU A 72 5.62 -13.14 -16.51
C LEU A 72 6.73 -13.12 -17.57
N ALA A 73 7.74 -12.26 -17.39
CA ALA A 73 8.91 -12.21 -18.28
C ALA A 73 9.92 -13.34 -18.05
N GLY A 74 9.75 -14.19 -17.03
CA GLY A 74 10.73 -15.20 -16.65
C GLY A 74 12.02 -14.61 -16.05
N GLU A 75 11.95 -13.38 -15.55
CA GLU A 75 13.08 -12.66 -14.95
C GLU A 75 13.11 -12.84 -13.42
N PRO A 76 14.31 -12.71 -12.80
CA PRO A 76 14.40 -12.71 -11.33
C PRO A 76 13.52 -11.64 -10.68
N VAL A 77 12.68 -12.06 -9.74
CA VAL A 77 11.79 -11.20 -8.93
C VAL A 77 12.54 -10.76 -7.68
N PRO A 78 13.01 -9.49 -7.57
CA PRO A 78 13.84 -9.08 -6.45
C PRO A 78 13.01 -8.84 -5.19
N ILE A 79 13.38 -9.52 -4.11
CA ILE A 79 12.86 -9.30 -2.75
C ILE A 79 13.98 -8.72 -1.89
N TYR A 80 13.78 -7.54 -1.33
CA TYR A 80 14.76 -6.86 -0.49
C TYR A 80 14.94 -7.56 0.85
N GLY A 81 16.20 -7.75 1.27
CA GLY A 81 16.56 -8.48 2.49
C GLY A 81 16.00 -9.91 2.46
N GLN A 82 15.25 -10.30 3.49
CA GLN A 82 14.51 -11.56 3.57
C GLN A 82 13.00 -11.38 3.29
N GLY A 83 12.58 -10.19 2.87
CA GLY A 83 11.18 -9.88 2.62
C GLY A 83 10.30 -9.82 3.88
N THR A 84 10.90 -9.67 5.05
CA THR A 84 10.19 -9.67 6.35
C THR A 84 9.50 -8.35 6.69
N ASN A 85 9.73 -7.30 5.91
CA ASN A 85 9.04 -6.02 6.09
C ASN A 85 7.54 -6.20 5.92
N VAL A 86 6.77 -5.62 6.87
CA VAL A 86 5.31 -5.75 6.92
C VAL A 86 4.65 -4.46 6.42
N ARG A 87 3.63 -4.61 5.60
CA ARG A 87 2.81 -3.49 5.09
C ARG A 87 1.34 -3.83 5.21
N ASP A 88 0.54 -2.83 5.57
CA ASP A 88 -0.91 -2.85 5.42
C ASP A 88 -1.26 -2.48 3.96
N TRP A 89 -2.08 -3.30 3.30
CA TRP A 89 -2.39 -3.17 1.87
C TRP A 89 -3.82 -2.73 1.63
N LEU A 90 -3.97 -1.60 0.95
CA LEU A 90 -5.24 -0.94 0.65
C LEU A 90 -5.51 -0.99 -0.86
N TYR A 91 -6.64 -1.59 -1.26
CA TYR A 91 -7.04 -1.60 -2.66
C TYR A 91 -7.39 -0.19 -3.13
N VAL A 92 -6.93 0.18 -4.33
CA VAL A 92 -7.06 1.56 -4.84
C VAL A 92 -8.51 2.02 -4.96
N VAL A 93 -9.45 1.13 -5.25
CA VAL A 93 -10.88 1.48 -5.35
C VAL A 93 -11.44 1.83 -3.97
N ASP A 94 -11.07 1.06 -2.93
CA ASP A 94 -11.43 1.39 -1.54
C ASP A 94 -10.81 2.71 -1.11
N HIS A 95 -9.54 2.97 -1.47
CA HIS A 95 -8.91 4.26 -1.19
C HIS A 95 -9.64 5.43 -1.86
N CYS A 96 -10.05 5.29 -3.12
CA CYS A 96 -10.84 6.31 -3.80
C CYS A 96 -12.18 6.56 -3.11
N SER A 97 -12.87 5.50 -2.66
CA SER A 97 -14.11 5.62 -1.90
C SER A 97 -13.93 6.32 -0.55
N ALA A 98 -12.81 6.03 0.14
CA ALA A 98 -12.45 6.71 1.38
C ALA A 98 -12.22 8.22 1.16
N ILE A 99 -11.43 8.58 0.13
CA ILE A 99 -11.20 9.99 -0.22
C ILE A 99 -12.52 10.69 -0.54
N GLU A 100 -13.40 10.05 -1.33
CA GLU A 100 -14.72 10.61 -1.63
C GLU A 100 -15.56 10.81 -0.36
N ARG A 101 -15.54 9.85 0.57
CA ARG A 101 -16.24 9.96 1.84
C ARG A 101 -15.70 11.09 2.69
N VAL A 102 -14.37 11.21 2.82
CA VAL A 102 -13.71 12.29 3.54
C VAL A 102 -13.99 13.65 2.89
N PHE A 103 -13.97 13.76 1.57
CA PHE A 103 -14.30 14.99 0.85
C PHE A 103 -15.73 15.45 1.12
N LYS A 104 -16.69 14.53 1.18
CA LYS A 104 -18.12 14.85 1.37
C LYS A 104 -18.48 15.13 2.83
N SER A 105 -17.84 14.46 3.78
CA SER A 105 -18.30 14.40 5.17
C SER A 105 -17.21 14.60 6.21
N GLY A 106 -15.93 14.72 5.81
CA GLY A 106 -14.82 14.94 6.73
C GLY A 106 -14.91 16.30 7.40
N ARG A 107 -14.49 16.34 8.67
CA ARG A 107 -14.45 17.59 9.43
C ARG A 107 -13.26 18.44 8.97
N SER A 108 -13.52 19.69 8.65
CA SER A 108 -12.48 20.66 8.28
C SER A 108 -11.41 20.80 9.36
N GLY A 109 -10.15 20.76 8.97
CA GLY A 109 -9.00 20.83 9.86
C GLY A 109 -8.55 19.48 10.44
N ASP A 110 -9.33 18.42 10.26
CA ASP A 110 -9.02 17.08 10.76
C ASP A 110 -8.09 16.30 9.82
N THR A 111 -7.49 15.26 10.40
CA THR A 111 -6.77 14.21 9.68
C THR A 111 -7.56 12.92 9.80
N TYR A 112 -7.58 12.12 8.73
CA TYR A 112 -8.11 10.75 8.71
C TYR A 112 -7.06 9.78 8.22
N VAL A 113 -6.83 8.73 8.99
CA VAL A 113 -5.97 7.61 8.61
C VAL A 113 -6.83 6.57 7.86
N ILE A 114 -6.33 6.11 6.71
CA ILE A 114 -7.03 5.16 5.84
C ILE A 114 -6.19 3.90 5.71
N GLY A 115 -6.65 2.81 6.32
CA GLY A 115 -6.03 1.48 6.31
C GLY A 115 -7.07 0.37 6.28
N THR A 116 -6.62 -0.87 6.20
CA THR A 116 -7.49 -2.04 6.11
C THR A 116 -7.21 -3.08 7.17
N ARG A 117 -6.19 -2.89 8.00
CA ARG A 117 -5.67 -3.89 8.95
C ARG A 117 -5.23 -5.19 8.28
N ASN A 118 -4.94 -5.13 6.97
CA ASN A 118 -4.48 -6.28 6.19
C ASN A 118 -2.95 -6.23 6.04
N GLU A 119 -2.29 -6.64 7.10
CA GLU A 119 -0.83 -6.67 7.16
C GLU A 119 -0.27 -7.92 6.48
N GLN A 120 0.64 -7.73 5.53
CA GLN A 120 1.34 -8.80 4.84
C GLN A 120 2.85 -8.56 4.86
N LYS A 121 3.63 -9.61 5.06
CA LYS A 121 5.07 -9.56 4.77
C LYS A 121 5.29 -9.48 3.26
N ASN A 122 6.31 -8.75 2.83
CA ASN A 122 6.61 -8.64 1.40
C ASN A 122 6.85 -9.99 0.73
N ILE A 123 7.48 -10.94 1.44
CA ILE A 123 7.72 -12.29 0.91
C ILE A 123 6.42 -13.09 0.78
N ASP A 124 5.52 -13.01 1.77
CA ASP A 124 4.25 -13.73 1.73
C ASP A 124 3.36 -13.18 0.60
N LEU A 125 3.35 -11.84 0.43
CA LEU A 125 2.68 -11.20 -0.70
C LEU A 125 3.25 -11.65 -2.04
N ALA A 126 4.57 -11.78 -2.16
CA ALA A 126 5.21 -12.26 -3.39
C ALA A 126 4.79 -13.69 -3.70
N TYR A 127 4.71 -14.56 -2.71
CA TYR A 127 4.21 -15.92 -2.89
C TYR A 127 2.73 -15.94 -3.33
N LEU A 128 1.88 -15.14 -2.69
CA LEU A 128 0.46 -15.03 -3.08
C LEU A 128 0.29 -14.58 -4.53
N ILE A 129 1.08 -13.60 -4.98
CA ILE A 129 1.04 -13.13 -6.37
C ILE A 129 1.48 -14.25 -7.33
N CYS A 130 2.54 -14.98 -7.00
CA CYS A 130 3.00 -16.11 -7.80
C CYS A 130 1.95 -17.22 -7.88
N ASP A 131 1.28 -17.55 -6.78
CA ASP A 131 0.22 -18.56 -6.75
C ASP A 131 -0.99 -18.14 -7.61
N VAL A 132 -1.36 -16.87 -7.57
CA VAL A 132 -2.41 -16.34 -8.44
C VAL A 132 -1.99 -16.41 -9.91
N LEU A 133 -0.72 -16.12 -10.23
CA LEU A 133 -0.19 -16.26 -11.59
C LEU A 133 -0.16 -17.72 -12.04
N ASP A 134 0.27 -18.65 -11.18
CA ASP A 134 0.26 -20.09 -11.48
C ASP A 134 -1.15 -20.59 -11.79
N ALA A 135 -2.16 -20.07 -11.10
CA ALA A 135 -3.57 -20.39 -11.35
C ALA A 135 -4.13 -19.74 -12.63
N GLN A 136 -3.81 -18.46 -12.89
CA GLN A 136 -4.38 -17.70 -14.02
C GLN A 136 -3.60 -17.88 -15.34
N SER A 137 -2.33 -18.24 -15.27
CA SER A 137 -1.43 -18.36 -16.43
C SER A 137 -0.35 -19.42 -16.17
N PRO A 138 -0.73 -20.71 -16.02
CA PRO A 138 0.23 -21.75 -15.69
C PRO A 138 1.37 -21.83 -16.71
N LYS A 139 2.59 -22.02 -16.21
CA LYS A 139 3.78 -22.16 -17.05
C LYS A 139 3.72 -23.46 -17.87
N SER A 140 4.16 -23.41 -19.12
CA SER A 140 4.15 -24.55 -20.02
C SER A 140 5.09 -25.69 -19.58
N ASP A 141 6.11 -25.38 -18.79
CA ASP A 141 7.07 -26.33 -18.24
C ASP A 141 6.59 -27.01 -16.93
N GLY A 142 5.42 -26.62 -16.42
CA GLY A 142 4.86 -27.12 -15.16
C GLY A 142 5.55 -26.59 -13.90
N GLY A 143 6.48 -25.63 -14.03
CA GLY A 143 7.13 -24.96 -12.91
C GLY A 143 6.24 -23.89 -12.28
N SER A 144 6.69 -23.32 -11.15
CA SER A 144 6.00 -22.22 -10.47
C SER A 144 6.67 -20.87 -10.73
N TYR A 145 5.89 -19.78 -10.74
CA TYR A 145 6.43 -18.42 -10.75
C TYR A 145 7.21 -18.10 -9.48
N ARG A 146 7.03 -18.83 -8.39
CA ARG A 146 7.83 -18.70 -7.16
C ARG A 146 9.31 -18.98 -7.40
N ASP A 147 9.66 -19.80 -8.42
CA ASP A 147 11.04 -20.15 -8.77
C ASP A 147 11.87 -18.94 -9.21
N TYR A 148 11.21 -17.86 -9.62
CA TYR A 148 11.88 -16.61 -10.01
C TYR A 148 12.19 -15.67 -8.84
N ILE A 149 11.70 -15.96 -7.62
CA ILE A 149 11.97 -15.12 -6.45
C ILE A 149 13.44 -15.16 -6.10
N SER A 150 14.06 -13.98 -5.99
CA SER A 150 15.47 -13.82 -5.64
C SER A 150 15.64 -12.76 -4.56
N PHE A 151 16.49 -13.04 -3.56
CA PHE A 151 16.75 -12.11 -2.49
C PHE A 151 17.90 -11.18 -2.86
N VAL A 152 17.71 -9.88 -2.62
CA VAL A 152 18.71 -8.84 -2.90
C VAL A 152 19.01 -8.02 -1.64
N THR A 153 20.14 -7.30 -1.64
CA THR A 153 20.51 -6.43 -0.51
C THR A 153 19.40 -5.42 -0.20
N ASP A 154 19.06 -5.29 1.07
CA ASP A 154 18.03 -4.33 1.49
C ASP A 154 18.52 -2.88 1.36
N ARG A 155 17.59 -1.96 1.15
CA ARG A 155 17.87 -0.54 0.99
C ARG A 155 18.05 0.13 2.37
N PRO A 156 18.95 1.13 2.49
CA PRO A 156 19.09 1.92 3.71
C PRO A 156 17.77 2.63 4.11
N GLY A 157 17.45 2.63 5.41
CA GLY A 157 16.27 3.32 5.93
C GLY A 157 14.94 2.66 5.55
N HIS A 158 14.95 1.38 5.25
CA HIS A 158 13.72 0.64 4.95
C HIS A 158 12.92 0.41 6.24
N ASP A 159 11.75 1.02 6.36
CA ASP A 159 10.88 0.85 7.51
C ASP A 159 10.49 -0.63 7.66
N PHE A 160 10.60 -1.16 8.89
CA PHE A 160 10.33 -2.57 9.16
C PHE A 160 8.83 -2.87 9.05
N ARG A 161 7.98 -2.12 9.77
CA ARG A 161 6.53 -2.35 9.78
C ARG A 161 5.78 -1.04 9.70
N TYR A 162 4.70 -1.06 8.94
CA TYR A 162 3.78 0.06 8.79
C TYR A 162 2.34 -0.46 8.82
N ALA A 163 1.63 -0.12 9.89
CA ALA A 163 0.24 -0.51 10.12
C ALA A 163 -0.55 0.70 10.62
N LEU A 164 -1.78 0.85 10.15
CA LEU A 164 -2.64 1.99 10.45
C LEU A 164 -3.91 1.55 11.18
N ASP A 165 -4.41 2.42 12.05
CA ASP A 165 -5.70 2.26 12.72
C ASP A 165 -6.76 3.17 12.06
N PRO A 166 -7.64 2.64 11.22
CA PRO A 166 -8.68 3.41 10.53
C PRO A 166 -9.93 3.65 11.39
N THR A 167 -9.91 3.39 12.70
CA THR A 167 -11.09 3.47 13.56
C THR A 167 -11.82 4.82 13.46
N LYS A 168 -11.10 5.93 13.30
CA LYS A 168 -11.73 7.25 13.19
C LYS A 168 -12.58 7.38 11.93
N ILE A 169 -12.07 7.01 10.75
CA ILE A 169 -12.85 7.10 9.51
C ILE A 169 -14.03 6.12 9.54
N GLU A 170 -13.85 4.94 10.15
CA GLU A 170 -14.91 3.94 10.31
C GLU A 170 -16.04 4.49 11.18
N THR A 171 -15.72 5.07 12.35
CA THR A 171 -16.72 5.49 13.33
C THR A 171 -17.34 6.85 13.01
N GLU A 172 -16.59 7.81 12.51
CA GLU A 172 -17.09 9.15 12.22
C GLU A 172 -17.74 9.27 10.84
N LEU A 173 -17.25 8.52 9.86
CA LEU A 173 -17.70 8.64 8.47
C LEU A 173 -18.39 7.38 7.93
N ASP A 174 -18.54 6.33 8.74
CA ASP A 174 -19.15 5.05 8.34
C ASP A 174 -18.54 4.51 7.04
N TRP A 175 -17.19 4.58 6.95
CA TRP A 175 -16.46 4.04 5.82
C TRP A 175 -15.73 2.75 6.21
N HIS A 176 -15.87 1.72 5.40
CA HIS A 176 -15.18 0.44 5.51
C HIS A 176 -14.71 -0.02 4.12
N PRO A 177 -13.57 -0.74 4.03
CA PRO A 177 -13.18 -1.36 2.77
C PRO A 177 -14.25 -2.35 2.30
N GLN A 178 -14.53 -2.35 0.99
CA GLN A 178 -15.59 -3.17 0.39
C GLN A 178 -15.04 -4.42 -0.30
N TYR A 179 -13.75 -4.46 -0.59
CA TYR A 179 -13.12 -5.58 -1.30
C TYR A 179 -12.34 -6.48 -0.34
N LEU A 180 -12.52 -7.78 -0.48
CA LEU A 180 -11.61 -8.76 0.15
C LEU A 180 -10.24 -8.64 -0.53
N PHE A 181 -9.18 -8.76 0.26
CA PHE A 181 -7.81 -8.58 -0.23
C PHE A 181 -7.46 -9.57 -1.34
N GLU A 182 -7.82 -10.84 -1.17
CA GLU A 182 -7.55 -11.91 -2.11
C GLU A 182 -8.22 -11.66 -3.48
N ASP A 183 -9.47 -11.20 -3.47
CA ASP A 183 -10.22 -10.88 -4.69
C ASP A 183 -9.63 -9.66 -5.40
N ALA A 184 -9.30 -8.62 -4.65
CA ALA A 184 -8.66 -7.42 -5.17
C ALA A 184 -7.27 -7.71 -5.75
N LEU A 185 -6.50 -8.60 -5.09
CA LEU A 185 -5.19 -9.04 -5.57
C LEU A 185 -5.33 -9.85 -6.86
N ALA A 186 -6.25 -10.83 -6.91
CA ALA A 186 -6.50 -11.63 -8.10
C ALA A 186 -6.92 -10.77 -9.30
N ASN A 187 -7.81 -9.80 -9.09
CA ASN A 187 -8.23 -8.83 -10.11
C ASN A 187 -7.05 -7.94 -10.58
N THR A 188 -6.18 -7.55 -9.66
CA THR A 188 -4.98 -6.75 -9.98
C THR A 188 -4.01 -7.57 -10.83
N VAL A 189 -3.73 -8.80 -10.46
CA VAL A 189 -2.86 -9.71 -11.22
C VAL A 189 -3.42 -9.95 -12.61
N GLU A 190 -4.73 -10.22 -12.74
CA GLU A 190 -5.39 -10.40 -14.03
C GLU A 190 -5.25 -9.17 -14.93
N TRP A 191 -5.43 -7.97 -14.37
CA TRP A 191 -5.30 -6.72 -15.11
C TRP A 191 -3.88 -6.54 -15.68
N TYR A 192 -2.84 -6.74 -14.85
CA TYR A 192 -1.45 -6.60 -15.30
C TYR A 192 -1.06 -7.71 -16.28
N ARG A 193 -1.52 -8.96 -16.05
CA ARG A 193 -1.30 -10.07 -16.97
C ARG A 193 -1.81 -9.72 -18.38
N LYS A 194 -3.04 -9.22 -18.48
CA LYS A 194 -3.62 -8.78 -19.76
C LYS A 194 -2.80 -7.65 -20.38
N MET A 195 -2.40 -6.66 -19.60
CA MET A 195 -1.61 -5.54 -20.07
C MET A 195 -0.25 -5.96 -20.62
N TYR A 196 0.48 -6.83 -19.91
CA TYR A 196 1.83 -7.26 -20.32
C TYR A 196 1.84 -8.34 -21.42
N GLN A 197 0.75 -9.06 -21.63
CA GLN A 197 0.65 -10.03 -22.73
C GLN A 197 0.37 -9.37 -24.09
N PHE A 198 -0.11 -8.14 -24.11
CA PHE A 198 -0.41 -7.38 -25.34
C PHE A 198 0.57 -6.22 -25.59
N SER A 199 1.63 -6.12 -24.81
CA SER A 199 2.73 -5.16 -24.98
C SER A 199 3.95 -5.85 -25.56
#